data_5bdf40b634338754a2edf454b801bbb8
#
_entry.id   5bdf40b634338754a2edf454b801bbb8
#
_cell.length_a   1.000
_cell.length_b   1.000
_cell.length_c   1.000
_cell.angle_alpha   90.00
_cell.angle_beta   90.00
_cell.angle_gamma   90.00
#
_symmetry.space_group_name_H-M   'P 1'
#
loop_
_entity.id
_entity.type
_entity.pdbx_description
1 polymer ?
#
loop_
_entity_poly.entity_id
_entity_poly.type
_entity_poly.pdbx_seq_one_letter_code
_entity_poly.pdbx_strand_id
1 'polypeptide(L)'
;MTLREYLEGCYPKEKGGAKLYDYAFREVVITQESFEISDLTLDEKREEDKSALQKKPFLQQHGEGEARFSNPQQKEVYIIDFEHYIDSFKKGSQASKEKKCDFILSSDKTQNWIVLNELCTGNNPENKRETAQLQFKSTIEKLCLDKKEQVDGNAHFLSQFTYRVALLSYRFESSEGESAVAKGISGFNKPTQIAGNVTLEGCLPDGFVWVQCIYPAPFELSDTFLQEVCKS
;
A
#
# COMPACT_ATOMS: atom_id res chain seq x y z
N MET A 1 -15.54 7.38 -9.63
CA MET A 1 -14.55 8.30 -8.99
C MET A 1 -13.24 7.54 -8.85
N THR A 2 -12.15 8.04 -9.39
CA THR A 2 -10.84 7.43 -9.23
C THR A 2 -10.29 7.67 -7.81
N LEU A 3 -9.27 6.88 -7.39
CA LEU A 3 -8.59 7.11 -6.11
C LEU A 3 -8.03 8.55 -6.03
N ARG A 4 -7.45 9.04 -7.12
CA ARG A 4 -6.95 10.41 -7.19
C ARG A 4 -8.05 11.44 -7.00
N GLU A 5 -9.17 11.33 -7.73
CA GLU A 5 -10.31 12.24 -7.57
C GLU A 5 -10.86 12.24 -6.14
N TYR A 6 -10.89 11.05 -5.50
CA TYR A 6 -11.28 10.92 -4.10
C TYR A 6 -10.32 11.67 -3.16
N LEU A 7 -9.03 11.43 -3.30
CA LEU A 7 -8.01 12.06 -2.45
C LEU A 7 -7.91 13.58 -2.69
N GLU A 8 -8.10 14.06 -3.92
CA GLU A 8 -8.10 15.51 -4.22
C GLU A 8 -9.39 16.21 -3.75
N GLY A 9 -10.51 15.53 -3.87
CA GLY A 9 -11.83 16.11 -3.62
C GLY A 9 -12.32 16.00 -2.18
N CYS A 10 -12.26 14.81 -1.59
CA CYS A 10 -12.92 14.51 -0.32
C CYS A 10 -11.99 14.71 0.88
N TYR A 11 -10.83 14.09 0.86
CA TYR A 11 -9.95 14.02 2.03
C TYR A 11 -9.51 15.42 2.55
N PRO A 12 -9.05 16.37 1.72
CA PRO A 12 -8.63 17.69 2.20
C PRO A 12 -9.74 18.49 2.85
N LYS A 13 -10.97 18.40 2.35
CA LYS A 13 -12.11 19.14 2.87
C LYS A 13 -12.48 18.74 4.29
N GLU A 14 -12.46 17.43 4.56
CA GLU A 14 -12.88 16.91 5.86
C GLU A 14 -11.84 17.10 6.95
N LYS A 15 -10.57 17.06 6.61
CA LYS A 15 -9.47 17.17 7.59
C LYS A 15 -9.03 18.61 7.86
N GLY A 16 -9.61 19.61 7.19
CA GLY A 16 -9.26 21.02 7.37
C GLY A 16 -7.79 21.32 7.04
N GLY A 17 -7.16 20.43 6.27
CA GLY A 17 -5.73 20.49 5.98
C GLY A 17 -5.46 21.31 4.72
N ALA A 18 -4.78 22.46 4.87
CA ALA A 18 -4.10 23.05 3.74
C ALA A 18 -2.86 22.24 3.42
N LYS A 19 -2.69 21.82 2.17
CA LYS A 19 -1.42 21.22 1.71
C LYS A 19 -0.30 22.25 1.91
N LEU A 20 0.84 21.80 2.44
CA LEU A 20 2.03 22.65 2.60
C LEU A 20 2.58 23.12 1.27
N TYR A 21 2.36 22.32 0.26
CA TYR A 21 2.98 22.47 -1.03
C TYR A 21 1.93 22.16 -2.10
N ASP A 22 1.96 22.90 -3.18
CA ASP A 22 1.17 22.64 -4.38
C ASP A 22 1.78 21.45 -5.17
N TYR A 23 1.92 20.30 -4.48
CA TYR A 23 2.46 19.11 -5.10
C TYR A 23 1.36 18.40 -5.85
N ALA A 24 1.65 18.13 -7.09
CA ALA A 24 1.02 17.05 -7.78
C ALA A 24 1.20 15.75 -6.97
N PHE A 25 0.20 14.88 -6.99
CA PHE A 25 0.36 13.53 -6.48
C PHE A 25 1.60 12.89 -7.07
N ARG A 26 2.35 12.18 -6.24
CA ARG A 26 3.30 11.19 -6.72
C ARG A 26 2.52 9.97 -7.17
N GLU A 27 2.09 9.99 -8.40
CA GLU A 27 1.36 8.94 -9.05
C GLU A 27 2.11 8.46 -10.27
N VAL A 28 2.19 7.15 -10.44
CA VAL A 28 2.70 6.51 -11.64
C VAL A 28 1.66 5.53 -12.15
N VAL A 29 1.45 5.51 -13.47
CA VAL A 29 0.64 4.50 -14.15
C VAL A 29 1.58 3.60 -14.94
N ILE A 30 1.50 2.31 -14.72
CA ILE A 30 2.36 1.32 -15.35
C ILE A 30 1.55 0.19 -15.95
N THR A 31 2.10 -0.41 -17.03
CA THR A 31 1.56 -1.60 -17.70
C THR A 31 2.58 -2.73 -17.78
N GLN A 32 3.71 -2.57 -17.09
CA GLN A 32 4.79 -3.55 -17.11
C GLN A 32 4.33 -4.88 -16.50
N GLU A 33 4.81 -5.99 -17.06
CA GLU A 33 4.54 -7.34 -16.57
C GLU A 33 5.08 -7.59 -15.16
N SER A 34 6.17 -6.90 -14.80
CA SER A 34 6.78 -6.95 -13.48
C SER A 34 7.41 -5.62 -13.14
N PHE A 35 7.30 -5.22 -11.87
CA PHE A 35 7.91 -3.98 -11.38
C PHE A 35 8.25 -4.11 -9.88
N GLU A 36 9.11 -3.23 -9.42
CA GLU A 36 9.52 -3.14 -8.03
C GLU A 36 9.36 -1.72 -7.52
N ILE A 37 9.03 -1.57 -6.24
CA ILE A 37 8.92 -0.28 -5.55
C ILE A 37 9.77 -0.27 -4.29
N SER A 38 10.26 0.90 -3.92
CA SER A 38 10.91 1.19 -2.64
C SER A 38 10.41 2.50 -2.07
N ASP A 39 10.50 2.63 -0.76
CA ASP A 39 10.40 3.95 -0.15
C ASP A 39 11.66 4.79 -0.47
N LEU A 40 11.48 6.09 -0.54
CA LEU A 40 12.60 7.02 -0.70
C LEU A 40 13.36 7.15 0.62
N THR A 41 14.68 7.15 0.55
CA THR A 41 15.51 7.40 1.74
C THR A 41 15.29 8.82 2.27
N LEU A 42 15.54 9.02 3.57
CA LEU A 42 15.44 10.34 4.20
C LEU A 42 16.34 11.39 3.53
N ASP A 43 17.48 10.97 2.99
CA ASP A 43 18.41 11.87 2.30
C ASP A 43 17.85 12.26 0.92
N GLU A 44 17.25 11.34 0.20
CA GLU A 44 16.53 11.63 -1.04
C GLU A 44 15.32 12.52 -0.79
N LYS A 45 14.59 12.29 0.33
CA LYS A 45 13.49 13.16 0.78
C LYS A 45 13.94 14.59 1.12
N ARG A 46 15.19 14.80 1.53
CA ARG A 46 15.75 16.13 1.87
C ARG A 46 16.36 16.87 0.69
N GLU A 47 17.00 16.14 -0.21
CA GLU A 47 17.66 16.71 -1.39
C GLU A 47 16.69 17.00 -2.53
N GLU A 48 15.49 16.43 -2.50
CA GLU A 48 14.47 16.69 -3.49
C GLU A 48 14.06 18.15 -3.47
N ASP A 49 14.69 18.94 -4.31
CA ASP A 49 14.14 20.23 -4.71
C ASP A 49 12.73 20.00 -5.27
N LYS A 50 11.82 20.89 -4.92
CA LYS A 50 10.37 20.76 -5.15
C LYS A 50 9.98 20.38 -6.57
N SER A 51 10.82 20.69 -7.55
CA SER A 51 10.62 20.33 -8.96
C SER A 51 11.14 18.94 -9.33
N ALA A 52 12.06 18.36 -8.57
CA ALA A 52 12.65 17.05 -8.83
C ALA A 52 11.81 15.90 -8.24
N LEU A 53 11.00 16.20 -7.22
CA LEU A 53 10.06 15.26 -6.59
C LEU A 53 9.11 14.55 -7.55
N GLN A 54 8.79 15.20 -8.67
CA GLN A 54 7.95 14.62 -9.72
C GLN A 54 8.68 13.62 -10.61
N LYS A 55 10.01 13.53 -10.53
CA LYS A 55 10.84 12.85 -11.53
C LYS A 55 11.60 11.63 -11.03
N LYS A 56 11.79 11.47 -9.71
CA LYS A 56 12.39 10.23 -9.18
C LYS A 56 11.29 9.23 -8.85
N PRO A 57 11.19 8.18 -9.61
CA PRO A 57 10.21 7.16 -9.35
C PRO A 57 10.62 6.38 -8.10
N PHE A 58 9.66 6.13 -7.23
CA PHE A 58 9.72 5.02 -6.27
C PHE A 58 9.78 3.64 -6.98
N LEU A 59 9.67 3.62 -8.32
CA LEU A 59 9.93 2.44 -9.15
C LEU A 59 11.43 2.18 -9.20
N GLN A 60 11.82 0.95 -8.92
CA GLN A 60 13.21 0.51 -8.86
C GLN A 60 13.55 -0.44 -10.01
N GLN A 61 14.85 -0.61 -10.26
CA GLN A 61 15.33 -1.65 -11.14
C GLN A 61 15.15 -3.03 -10.49
N HIS A 62 15.14 -4.08 -11.31
CA HIS A 62 15.00 -5.44 -10.81
C HIS A 62 16.10 -5.78 -9.79
N GLY A 63 15.68 -6.22 -8.61
CA GLY A 63 16.57 -6.58 -7.50
C GLY A 63 16.88 -5.43 -6.53
N GLU A 64 16.45 -4.21 -6.80
CA GLU A 64 16.72 -3.03 -5.97
C GLU A 64 15.51 -2.61 -5.10
N GLY A 65 14.31 -3.13 -5.40
CA GLY A 65 13.09 -2.80 -4.67
C GLY A 65 12.98 -3.45 -3.30
N GLU A 66 12.01 -3.00 -2.53
CA GLU A 66 11.59 -3.58 -1.24
C GLU A 66 10.32 -4.42 -1.40
N ALA A 67 9.51 -4.11 -2.39
CA ALA A 67 8.36 -4.90 -2.82
C ALA A 67 8.43 -5.19 -4.32
N ARG A 68 8.04 -6.39 -4.70
CA ARG A 68 7.96 -6.83 -6.09
C ARG A 68 6.54 -7.24 -6.45
N PHE A 69 6.11 -6.80 -7.62
CA PHE A 69 4.79 -7.09 -8.16
C PHE A 69 4.87 -7.78 -9.51
N SER A 70 3.90 -8.66 -9.77
CA SER A 70 3.65 -9.27 -11.06
C SER A 70 2.31 -8.79 -11.60
N ASN A 71 2.30 -8.31 -12.83
CA ASN A 71 1.11 -7.86 -13.58
C ASN A 71 1.03 -8.63 -14.91
N PRO A 72 0.71 -9.93 -14.87
CA PRO A 72 0.82 -10.81 -16.03
C PRO A 72 -0.13 -10.44 -17.16
N GLN A 73 -1.19 -9.72 -16.85
CA GLN A 73 -2.17 -9.24 -17.83
C GLN A 73 -1.77 -7.88 -18.43
N GLN A 74 -0.69 -7.27 -17.95
CA GLN A 74 -0.19 -5.95 -18.38
C GLN A 74 -1.29 -4.87 -18.37
N LYS A 75 -2.22 -4.96 -17.41
CA LYS A 75 -3.24 -3.94 -17.18
C LYS A 75 -2.63 -2.68 -16.60
N GLU A 76 -3.32 -1.56 -16.74
CA GLU A 76 -2.92 -0.32 -16.08
C GLU A 76 -3.01 -0.48 -14.56
N VAL A 77 -1.88 -0.26 -13.89
CA VAL A 77 -1.75 -0.21 -12.43
C VAL A 77 -1.43 1.22 -12.03
N TYR A 78 -2.29 1.82 -11.24
CA TYR A 78 -2.11 3.14 -10.66
C TYR A 78 -1.43 2.99 -9.30
N ILE A 79 -0.31 3.64 -9.11
CA ILE A 79 0.47 3.58 -7.87
C ILE A 79 0.58 4.99 -7.32
N ILE A 80 0.10 5.20 -6.10
CA ILE A 80 0.16 6.47 -5.39
C ILE A 80 1.08 6.33 -4.18
N ASP A 81 2.08 7.20 -4.05
CA ASP A 81 2.85 7.40 -2.83
C ASP A 81 1.95 8.09 -1.78
N PHE A 82 1.28 7.26 -0.98
CA PHE A 82 0.27 7.73 -0.04
C PHE A 82 0.88 8.37 1.20
N GLU A 83 2.03 7.87 1.65
CA GLU A 83 2.76 8.50 2.74
C GLU A 83 3.12 9.95 2.37
N HIS A 84 3.72 10.13 1.20
CA HIS A 84 4.06 11.46 0.71
C HIS A 84 2.83 12.38 0.57
N TYR A 85 1.72 11.84 0.09
CA TYR A 85 0.45 12.59 0.01
C TYR A 85 0.01 13.09 1.38
N ILE A 86 0.00 12.23 2.39
CA ILE A 86 -0.39 12.60 3.76
C ILE A 86 0.61 13.59 4.37
N ASP A 87 1.90 13.42 4.16
CA ASP A 87 2.95 14.30 4.67
C ASP A 87 2.96 15.67 3.98
N SER A 88 2.30 15.81 2.83
CA SER A 88 2.11 17.10 2.16
C SER A 88 1.15 18.04 2.91
N PHE A 89 0.39 17.56 3.89
CA PHE A 89 -0.48 18.40 4.70
C PHE A 89 0.30 19.20 5.74
N LYS A 90 -0.24 20.34 6.13
CA LYS A 90 0.41 21.28 7.07
C LYS A 90 0.77 20.58 8.37
N LYS A 91 2.02 20.71 8.81
CA LYS A 91 2.47 20.21 10.11
C LYS A 91 1.57 20.71 11.23
N GLY A 92 1.11 19.78 12.09
CA GLY A 92 0.18 20.09 13.15
C GLY A 92 -1.30 19.93 12.76
N SER A 93 -1.62 19.76 11.48
CA SER A 93 -2.96 19.29 11.07
C SER A 93 -3.21 17.87 11.57
N GLN A 94 -4.46 17.51 11.75
CA GLN A 94 -4.79 16.13 12.15
C GLN A 94 -4.30 15.13 11.09
N ALA A 95 -4.42 15.48 9.81
CA ALA A 95 -3.96 14.64 8.70
C ALA A 95 -2.48 14.25 8.82
N SER A 96 -1.59 15.21 9.12
CA SER A 96 -0.14 14.98 9.20
C SER A 96 0.31 14.14 10.40
N LYS A 97 -0.56 13.88 11.38
CA LYS A 97 -0.25 13.10 12.59
C LYS A 97 -0.71 11.65 12.49
N GLU A 98 -1.47 11.33 11.48
CA GLU A 98 -2.09 10.04 11.35
C GLU A 98 -1.13 9.00 10.77
N LYS A 99 -1.20 7.78 11.29
CA LYS A 99 -0.52 6.62 10.69
C LYS A 99 -1.09 6.36 9.30
N LYS A 100 -0.27 5.87 8.39
CA LYS A 100 -0.62 5.60 7.00
C LYS A 100 0.27 4.51 6.43
N CYS A 101 -0.20 3.81 5.40
CA CYS A 101 0.65 2.93 4.61
C CYS A 101 1.49 3.76 3.62
N ASP A 102 2.53 3.16 3.07
CA ASP A 102 3.45 3.83 2.15
C ASP A 102 2.80 4.06 0.79
N PHE A 103 2.22 3.03 0.20
CA PHE A 103 1.66 3.07 -1.15
C PHE A 103 0.24 2.55 -1.22
N ILE A 104 -0.51 3.09 -2.17
CA ILE A 104 -1.78 2.52 -2.60
C ILE A 104 -1.68 2.18 -4.09
N LEU A 105 -1.96 0.93 -4.42
CA LEU A 105 -2.07 0.46 -5.79
C LEU A 105 -3.54 0.19 -6.11
N SER A 106 -3.96 0.50 -7.32
CA SER A 106 -5.32 0.19 -7.78
C SER A 106 -5.34 -0.17 -9.25
N SER A 107 -6.34 -0.96 -9.65
CA SER A 107 -6.63 -1.19 -11.06
C SER A 107 -7.15 0.09 -11.72
N ASP A 108 -7.21 0.05 -13.04
CA ASP A 108 -7.76 1.10 -13.88
C ASP A 108 -9.23 1.47 -13.56
N LYS A 109 -9.89 2.10 -14.49
CA LYS A 109 -11.29 2.54 -14.39
C LYS A 109 -12.29 1.42 -14.09
N THR A 110 -11.92 0.14 -14.27
CA THR A 110 -12.76 -1.00 -13.89
C THR A 110 -12.85 -1.18 -12.39
N GLN A 111 -11.92 -0.60 -11.64
CA GLN A 111 -11.87 -0.54 -10.17
C GLN A 111 -12.11 -1.89 -9.50
N ASN A 112 -11.50 -2.93 -10.05
CA ASN A 112 -11.75 -4.28 -9.57
C ASN A 112 -11.04 -4.54 -8.24
N TRP A 113 -9.87 -3.92 -8.04
CA TRP A 113 -9.08 -4.13 -6.85
C TRP A 113 -8.32 -2.88 -6.37
N ILE A 114 -8.06 -2.88 -5.07
CA ILE A 114 -7.20 -1.93 -4.37
C ILE A 114 -6.26 -2.69 -3.43
N VAL A 115 -4.99 -2.31 -3.41
CA VAL A 115 -3.95 -2.85 -2.53
C VAL A 115 -3.35 -1.70 -1.73
N LEU A 116 -3.46 -1.76 -0.41
CA LEU A 116 -2.70 -0.91 0.50
C LEU A 116 -1.37 -1.61 0.75
N ASN A 117 -0.27 -0.97 0.48
CA ASN A 117 1.06 -1.56 0.63
C ASN A 117 1.89 -0.83 1.67
N GLU A 118 2.41 -1.58 2.61
CA GLU A 118 3.39 -1.17 3.60
C GLU A 118 4.71 -1.86 3.29
N LEU A 119 5.78 -1.09 3.20
CA LEU A 119 7.13 -1.59 2.98
C LEU A 119 7.84 -1.80 4.31
N CYS A 120 8.55 -2.88 4.42
CA CYS A 120 9.30 -3.18 5.61
C CYS A 120 10.60 -3.90 5.31
N THR A 121 11.69 -3.34 5.80
CA THR A 121 13.02 -3.95 5.73
C THR A 121 13.54 -4.24 7.12
N GLY A 122 14.22 -5.36 7.31
CA GLY A 122 14.82 -5.70 8.61
C GLY A 122 14.98 -7.20 8.83
N ASN A 123 15.36 -7.59 10.05
CA ASN A 123 15.59 -8.99 10.41
C ASN A 123 14.54 -9.55 11.39
N ASN A 124 13.55 -8.75 11.78
CA ASN A 124 12.48 -9.17 12.68
C ASN A 124 11.11 -8.71 12.17
N PRO A 125 10.39 -9.56 11.42
CA PRO A 125 9.08 -9.24 10.87
C PRO A 125 7.98 -9.08 11.94
N GLU A 126 8.08 -9.75 13.10
CA GLU A 126 7.00 -9.75 14.11
C GLU A 126 6.75 -8.35 14.68
N ASN A 127 7.81 -7.62 15.03
CA ASN A 127 7.69 -6.26 15.56
C ASN A 127 7.08 -5.27 14.56
N LYS A 128 7.17 -5.58 13.27
CA LYS A 128 6.66 -4.74 12.18
C LYS A 128 5.20 -4.99 11.87
N ARG A 129 4.71 -6.21 12.12
CA ARG A 129 3.33 -6.62 11.83
C ARG A 129 2.31 -5.78 12.59
N GLU A 130 2.50 -5.57 13.90
CA GLU A 130 1.60 -4.74 14.69
C GLU A 130 1.55 -3.29 14.20
N THR A 131 2.71 -2.74 13.85
CA THR A 131 2.80 -1.38 13.30
C THR A 131 2.07 -1.29 11.97
N ALA A 132 2.33 -2.22 11.04
CA ALA A 132 1.68 -2.28 9.74
C ALA A 132 0.15 -2.43 9.87
N GLN A 133 -0.33 -3.27 10.80
CA GLN A 133 -1.75 -3.42 11.04
C GLN A 133 -2.41 -2.10 11.46
N LEU A 134 -1.74 -1.32 12.32
CA LEU A 134 -2.24 -0.01 12.74
C LEU A 134 -2.23 1.01 11.59
N GLN A 135 -1.22 0.96 10.73
CA GLN A 135 -1.12 1.81 9.55
C GLN A 135 -2.23 1.49 8.54
N PHE A 136 -2.49 0.20 8.27
CA PHE A 136 -3.60 -0.22 7.41
C PHE A 136 -4.96 0.20 7.98
N LYS A 137 -5.23 -0.05 9.26
CA LYS A 137 -6.50 0.37 9.88
C LYS A 137 -6.73 1.87 9.75
N SER A 138 -5.71 2.66 10.05
CA SER A 138 -5.78 4.11 9.93
C SER A 138 -5.95 4.57 8.46
N THR A 139 -5.30 3.91 7.52
CA THR A 139 -5.48 4.20 6.08
C THR A 139 -6.89 3.86 5.60
N ILE A 140 -7.43 2.71 6.01
CA ILE A 140 -8.80 2.30 5.69
C ILE A 140 -9.81 3.32 6.25
N GLU A 141 -9.63 3.75 7.50
CA GLU A 141 -10.48 4.79 8.10
C GLU A 141 -10.47 6.10 7.29
N LYS A 142 -9.30 6.49 6.76
CA LYS A 142 -9.19 7.68 5.88
C LYS A 142 -9.94 7.49 4.57
N LEU A 143 -9.84 6.31 3.97
CA LEU A 143 -10.53 5.99 2.71
C LEU A 143 -12.04 5.76 2.91
N CYS A 144 -12.51 5.74 4.16
CA CYS A 144 -13.92 5.60 4.52
C CYS A 144 -14.54 6.88 5.07
N LEU A 145 -13.91 8.04 4.90
CA LEU A 145 -14.44 9.31 5.43
C LEU A 145 -15.83 9.64 4.88
N ASP A 146 -16.07 9.33 3.62
CA ASP A 146 -17.36 9.50 2.95
C ASP A 146 -18.50 8.67 3.57
N LYS A 147 -18.20 7.65 4.37
CA LYS A 147 -19.24 6.92 5.13
C LYS A 147 -19.98 7.79 6.15
N LYS A 148 -19.31 8.79 6.69
CA LYS A 148 -19.90 9.68 7.70
C LYS A 148 -20.87 10.70 7.09
N GLU A 149 -20.72 10.97 5.79
CA GLU A 149 -21.54 11.93 5.04
C GLU A 149 -22.68 11.27 4.26
N GLN A 150 -22.87 9.97 4.37
CA GLN A 150 -23.93 9.24 3.64
C GLN A 150 -25.33 9.59 4.15
N VAL A 151 -25.78 10.79 3.82
CA VAL A 151 -27.19 11.21 3.98
C VAL A 151 -28.05 10.65 2.83
N ASP A 152 -27.46 10.28 1.68
CA ASP A 152 -28.17 10.04 0.42
C ASP A 152 -28.03 8.62 -0.17
N GLY A 153 -27.56 7.61 0.58
CA GLY A 153 -27.55 6.21 0.13
C GLY A 153 -26.53 5.89 -0.97
N ASN A 154 -25.60 6.79 -1.29
CA ASN A 154 -24.53 6.52 -2.24
C ASN A 154 -23.50 5.56 -1.65
N ALA A 155 -23.03 4.62 -2.46
CA ALA A 155 -21.98 3.69 -2.07
C ALA A 155 -20.69 4.47 -1.74
N HIS A 156 -20.06 4.17 -0.59
CA HIS A 156 -18.78 4.81 -0.22
C HIS A 156 -17.65 4.40 -1.19
N PHE A 157 -16.58 5.20 -1.23
CA PHE A 157 -15.48 5.03 -2.18
C PHE A 157 -14.94 3.59 -2.27
N LEU A 158 -14.67 2.95 -1.12
CA LEU A 158 -14.13 1.59 -1.10
C LEU A 158 -15.08 0.52 -1.63
N SER A 159 -16.40 0.77 -1.66
CA SER A 159 -17.37 -0.20 -2.19
C SER A 159 -17.24 -0.46 -3.70
N GLN A 160 -16.52 0.42 -4.40
CA GLN A 160 -16.24 0.27 -5.83
C GLN A 160 -15.27 -0.89 -6.13
N PHE A 161 -14.45 -1.28 -5.15
CA PHE A 161 -13.45 -2.33 -5.34
C PHE A 161 -13.97 -3.68 -4.88
N THR A 162 -13.88 -4.68 -5.75
CA THR A 162 -14.28 -6.06 -5.45
C THR A 162 -13.26 -6.72 -4.53
N TYR A 163 -11.96 -6.55 -4.83
CA TYR A 163 -10.87 -7.14 -4.07
C TYR A 163 -10.12 -6.05 -3.31
N ARG A 164 -9.99 -6.22 -2.00
CA ARG A 164 -9.36 -5.26 -1.11
C ARG A 164 -8.30 -5.96 -0.29
N VAL A 165 -7.04 -5.61 -0.53
CA VAL A 165 -5.89 -6.25 0.09
C VAL A 165 -5.06 -5.23 0.87
N ALA A 166 -4.66 -5.59 2.07
CA ALA A 166 -3.63 -4.91 2.84
C ALA A 166 -2.37 -5.79 2.82
N LEU A 167 -1.35 -5.33 2.13
CA LEU A 167 -0.13 -6.08 1.82
C LEU A 167 1.05 -5.55 2.62
N LEU A 168 1.59 -6.35 3.53
CA LEU A 168 2.90 -6.12 4.11
C LEU A 168 3.96 -6.74 3.20
N SER A 169 4.71 -5.91 2.50
CA SER A 169 5.88 -6.33 1.73
C SER A 169 7.10 -6.30 2.61
N TYR A 170 7.75 -7.44 2.79
CA TYR A 170 8.87 -7.58 3.70
C TYR A 170 10.14 -8.02 2.99
N ARG A 171 11.24 -7.29 3.19
CA ARG A 171 12.57 -7.64 2.69
C ARG A 171 13.52 -7.86 3.85
N PHE A 172 14.18 -9.01 3.88
CA PHE A 172 15.25 -9.26 4.84
C PHE A 172 16.53 -8.51 4.47
N GLU A 173 17.19 -7.93 5.47
CA GLU A 173 18.51 -7.29 5.30
C GLU A 173 19.63 -8.30 5.12
N SER A 174 19.47 -9.52 5.63
CA SER A 174 20.47 -10.57 5.54
C SER A 174 19.84 -11.95 5.36
N SER A 175 20.58 -12.87 4.72
CA SER A 175 20.21 -14.28 4.59
C SER A 175 20.08 -15.02 5.94
N GLU A 176 20.74 -14.53 6.99
CA GLU A 176 20.61 -15.06 8.35
C GLU A 176 19.22 -14.77 8.93
N GLY A 177 18.65 -13.60 8.63
CA GLY A 177 17.29 -13.24 9.01
C GLY A 177 16.24 -14.16 8.38
N GLU A 178 16.35 -14.44 7.08
CA GLU A 178 15.50 -15.40 6.38
C GLU A 178 15.53 -16.79 7.03
N SER A 179 16.73 -17.28 7.35
CA SER A 179 16.91 -18.60 7.95
C SER A 179 16.34 -18.68 9.38
N ALA A 180 16.45 -17.62 10.16
CA ALA A 180 15.90 -17.54 11.52
C ALA A 180 14.37 -17.55 11.53
N VAL A 181 13.74 -16.82 10.60
CA VAL A 181 12.29 -16.78 10.47
C VAL A 181 11.72 -18.09 9.93
N ALA A 182 12.37 -18.71 8.95
CA ALA A 182 11.97 -20.04 8.46
C ALA A 182 11.99 -21.08 9.59
N LYS A 183 12.90 -20.95 10.55
CA LYS A 183 12.96 -21.82 11.76
C LYS A 183 11.91 -21.42 12.82
N GLY A 184 11.64 -20.13 13.00
CA GLY A 184 10.65 -19.62 13.96
C GLY A 184 9.21 -19.94 13.56
N ILE A 185 8.88 -19.86 12.28
CA ILE A 185 7.54 -20.19 11.73
C ILE A 185 7.20 -21.68 11.92
N SER A 186 8.18 -22.55 12.08
CA SER A 186 7.94 -23.98 12.31
C SER A 186 7.34 -24.34 13.68
N GLY A 187 7.32 -23.41 14.64
CA GLY A 187 6.91 -23.65 16.03
C GLY A 187 5.54 -23.11 16.44
N PHE A 188 4.97 -22.15 15.73
CA PHE A 188 3.69 -21.51 16.08
C PHE A 188 2.75 -21.53 14.88
N ASN A 189 1.44 -21.68 15.13
CA ASN A 189 0.32 -21.71 14.19
C ASN A 189 0.73 -21.36 12.76
N LYS A 190 0.94 -22.38 11.92
CA LYS A 190 1.38 -22.16 10.53
C LYS A 190 0.45 -21.17 9.88
N PRO A 191 0.91 -19.96 9.51
CA PRO A 191 0.06 -19.04 8.77
C PRO A 191 -0.41 -19.75 7.50
N THR A 192 -1.66 -19.50 7.12
CA THR A 192 -2.22 -20.10 5.91
C THR A 192 -1.47 -19.53 4.71
N GLN A 193 -0.64 -20.36 4.08
CA GLN A 193 0.06 -19.97 2.86
C GLN A 193 -0.94 -20.02 1.70
N ILE A 194 -1.08 -18.91 1.01
CA ILE A 194 -2.03 -18.80 -0.13
C ILE A 194 -1.31 -19.24 -1.41
N ALA A 195 -0.18 -18.62 -1.72
CA ALA A 195 0.61 -18.95 -2.90
C ALA A 195 2.07 -18.49 -2.70
N GLY A 196 3.02 -19.35 -3.03
CA GLY A 196 4.44 -19.02 -2.92
C GLY A 196 4.83 -18.50 -1.54
N ASN A 197 5.32 -17.27 -1.47
CA ASN A 197 5.72 -16.58 -0.23
C ASN A 197 4.65 -15.59 0.28
N VAL A 198 3.39 -15.79 -0.10
CA VAL A 198 2.26 -14.99 0.39
C VAL A 198 1.53 -15.75 1.48
N THR A 199 1.41 -15.14 2.63
CA THR A 199 0.75 -15.69 3.82
C THR A 199 -0.44 -14.85 4.23
N LEU A 200 -1.55 -15.51 4.62
CA LEU A 200 -2.72 -14.86 5.19
C LEU A 200 -2.44 -14.50 6.65
N GLU A 201 -2.67 -13.24 6.99
CA GLU A 201 -2.50 -12.72 8.35
C GLU A 201 -3.84 -12.46 9.05
N GLY A 202 -4.93 -12.27 8.30
CA GLY A 202 -6.26 -12.07 8.83
C GLY A 202 -7.12 -11.12 8.01
N CYS A 203 -8.13 -10.56 8.66
CA CYS A 203 -9.05 -9.59 8.07
C CYS A 203 -8.96 -8.25 8.79
N LEU A 204 -9.15 -7.18 8.04
CA LEU A 204 -9.21 -5.80 8.52
C LEU A 204 -10.61 -5.21 8.24
N PRO A 205 -10.92 -4.01 8.78
CA PRO A 205 -12.18 -3.34 8.48
C PRO A 205 -12.46 -3.21 6.98
N ASP A 206 -13.72 -3.03 6.62
CA ASP A 206 -14.19 -2.81 5.24
C ASP A 206 -13.83 -3.92 4.25
N GLY A 207 -13.72 -5.16 4.73
CA GLY A 207 -13.47 -6.33 3.90
C GLY A 207 -12.06 -6.40 3.31
N PHE A 208 -11.09 -5.71 3.88
CA PHE A 208 -9.70 -5.90 3.51
C PHE A 208 -9.17 -7.23 4.06
N VAL A 209 -8.55 -8.00 3.18
CA VAL A 209 -7.77 -9.18 3.56
C VAL A 209 -6.33 -8.75 3.80
N TRP A 210 -5.80 -9.10 4.95
CA TRP A 210 -4.42 -8.77 5.31
C TRP A 210 -3.48 -9.92 5.02
N VAL A 211 -2.47 -9.65 4.23
CA VAL A 211 -1.47 -10.63 3.80
C VAL A 211 -0.06 -10.08 3.93
N GLN A 212 0.90 -10.99 4.02
CA GLN A 212 2.33 -10.70 3.95
C GLN A 212 2.93 -11.36 2.72
N CYS A 213 3.82 -10.65 2.02
CA CYS A 213 4.64 -11.18 0.95
C CYS A 213 6.11 -10.91 1.24
N ILE A 214 6.95 -11.96 1.15
CA ILE A 214 8.38 -11.86 1.42
C ILE A 214 9.12 -11.69 0.09
N TYR A 215 9.86 -10.58 -0.04
CA TYR A 215 10.76 -10.35 -1.17
C TYR A 215 11.84 -11.46 -1.25
N PRO A 216 12.24 -11.96 -2.42
CA PRO A 216 11.97 -11.44 -3.76
C PRO A 216 10.72 -12.02 -4.45
N ALA A 217 9.87 -12.75 -3.76
CA ALA A 217 8.65 -13.25 -4.38
C ALA A 217 7.75 -12.10 -4.83
N PRO A 218 7.19 -12.15 -6.05
CA PRO A 218 6.25 -11.14 -6.50
C PRO A 218 4.87 -11.36 -5.88
N PHE A 219 4.21 -10.26 -5.53
CA PHE A 219 2.77 -10.27 -5.29
C PHE A 219 2.03 -10.09 -6.62
N GLU A 220 1.15 -11.03 -6.97
CA GLU A 220 0.47 -11.00 -8.27
C GLU A 220 -0.77 -10.10 -8.24
N LEU A 221 -0.93 -9.27 -9.28
CA LEU A 221 -2.04 -8.32 -9.44
C LEU A 221 -3.07 -8.80 -10.48
N SER A 222 -3.21 -10.12 -10.68
CA SER A 222 -4.28 -10.67 -11.53
C SER A 222 -5.60 -10.82 -10.76
N ASP A 223 -6.71 -10.65 -11.44
CA ASP A 223 -8.03 -10.83 -10.84
C ASP A 223 -8.20 -12.24 -10.25
N THR A 224 -7.65 -13.26 -10.89
CA THR A 224 -7.70 -14.66 -10.42
C THR A 224 -6.99 -14.82 -9.10
N PHE A 225 -5.75 -14.32 -8.99
CA PHE A 225 -4.98 -14.41 -7.76
C PHE A 225 -5.61 -13.61 -6.62
N LEU A 226 -6.04 -12.37 -6.90
CA LEU A 226 -6.70 -11.52 -5.91
C LEU A 226 -8.03 -12.10 -5.42
N GLN A 227 -8.76 -12.80 -6.32
CA GLN A 227 -9.96 -13.54 -5.93
C GLN A 227 -9.64 -14.69 -4.96
N GLU A 228 -8.56 -15.43 -5.19
CA GLU A 228 -8.13 -16.50 -4.28
C GLU A 228 -7.73 -15.93 -2.93
N VAL A 229 -6.94 -14.85 -2.92
CA VAL A 229 -6.53 -14.14 -1.69
C VAL A 229 -7.75 -13.68 -0.90
N CYS A 230 -8.74 -13.08 -1.54
CA CYS A 230 -9.91 -12.53 -0.84
C CYS A 230 -10.97 -13.58 -0.45
N LYS A 231 -10.86 -14.82 -0.91
CA LYS A 231 -11.73 -15.94 -0.48
C LYS A 231 -11.15 -16.76 0.67
N SER A 232 -9.87 -16.58 0.98
CA SER A 232 -9.15 -17.30 2.04
C SER A 232 -9.47 -16.72 3.41
#